data_c1af5750470ffd417ec9d38ac8ec43bb
#
_entry.id   c1af5750470ffd417ec9d38ac8ec43bb
#
_cell.length_a   1.000
_cell.length_b   1.000
_cell.length_c   1.000
_cell.angle_alpha   90.00
_cell.angle_beta   90.00
_cell.angle_gamma   90.00
#
_symmetry.space_group_name_H-M   'P 1'
#
loop_
_entity.id
_entity.type
_entity.pdbx_description
1 polymer ?
#
loop_
_entity_poly.entity_id
_entity_poly.type
_entity_poly.pdbx_seq_one_letter_code
_entity_poly.pdbx_strand_id
1 'polypeptide(L)'
;MQQQLQSLDETDLKIISILSKDCRESFMSIGNSVGLTSKSVKARVDAMVSTGVIEKFVAKVNPVALGYGLGCMLIVREHAAQTDDIIRRLNLLGDVSIHSRCMGGVSAFCLAIKEGHEDKLELLRDSLKPATVHFMFTSASNYQSNKHELSETDLKIIKCLLSNPRMEAIEIAKKISASARTVNRRLTRMKDNNILKFFIQCNPVSTLGYIQFVLVVNSVDRSFNNQIVEHIYGDLKENILCQPPIIDPDNIITLILFSKDIFTADRILKEVESLTGVNRVELFILTGSNSYDEWELREIDRRLNSKLMRQKRELEPILKISRTV
;
A
#
# COMPACT_ATOMS: atom_id res chain seq x y z
N MET A 1 4.40 -15.90 25.15
CA MET A 1 4.78 -16.88 24.10
C MET A 1 6.01 -16.33 23.40
N GLN A 2 7.18 -16.98 23.55
CA GLN A 2 8.36 -16.67 22.74
C GLN A 2 8.04 -17.11 21.31
N GLN A 3 7.85 -16.14 20.38
CA GLN A 3 7.83 -16.43 18.96
C GLN A 3 9.19 -17.03 18.59
N GLN A 4 9.19 -18.25 18.06
CA GLN A 4 10.39 -18.83 17.46
C GLN A 4 10.77 -17.96 16.27
N LEU A 5 11.82 -17.16 16.44
CA LEU A 5 12.37 -16.31 15.40
C LEU A 5 12.98 -17.23 14.33
N GLN A 6 12.43 -17.21 13.12
CA GLN A 6 12.91 -18.00 12.00
C GLN A 6 13.98 -17.22 11.24
N SER A 7 15.15 -17.81 11.05
CA SER A 7 16.16 -17.27 10.12
C SER A 7 15.67 -17.48 8.69
N LEU A 8 15.52 -16.39 7.95
CA LEU A 8 15.14 -16.42 6.54
C LEU A 8 16.36 -16.79 5.68
N ASP A 9 16.16 -17.65 4.68
CA ASP A 9 17.16 -17.92 3.66
C ASP A 9 16.94 -17.00 2.41
N GLU A 10 17.86 -17.05 1.45
CA GLU A 10 17.78 -16.25 0.22
C GLU A 10 16.53 -16.57 -0.61
N THR A 11 16.05 -17.81 -0.54
CA THR A 11 14.82 -18.22 -1.23
C THR A 11 13.59 -17.60 -0.58
N ASP A 12 13.55 -17.56 0.75
CA ASP A 12 12.47 -16.90 1.50
C ASP A 12 12.39 -15.41 1.16
N LEU A 13 13.55 -14.73 1.03
CA LEU A 13 13.58 -13.32 0.62
C LEU A 13 13.08 -13.11 -0.80
N LYS A 14 13.43 -13.98 -1.74
CA LYS A 14 12.91 -13.91 -3.10
C LYS A 14 11.39 -14.10 -3.11
N ILE A 15 10.86 -15.04 -2.32
CA ILE A 15 9.42 -15.23 -2.16
C ILE A 15 8.76 -13.98 -1.57
N ILE A 16 9.33 -13.40 -0.50
CA ILE A 16 8.86 -12.16 0.11
C ILE A 16 8.86 -11.02 -0.93
N SER A 17 9.95 -10.85 -1.68
CA SER A 17 10.04 -9.80 -2.71
C SER A 17 8.95 -9.95 -3.78
N ILE A 18 8.66 -11.17 -4.25
CA ILE A 18 7.60 -11.42 -5.23
C ILE A 18 6.22 -11.10 -4.62
N LEU A 19 5.94 -11.60 -3.42
CA LEU A 19 4.65 -11.37 -2.74
C LEU A 19 4.45 -9.92 -2.31
N SER A 20 5.52 -9.17 -2.09
CA SER A 20 5.45 -7.73 -1.81
C SER A 20 5.07 -6.90 -3.03
N LYS A 21 5.34 -7.42 -4.23
CA LYS A 21 4.91 -6.79 -5.50
C LYS A 21 3.48 -7.15 -5.87
N ASP A 22 3.11 -8.43 -5.71
CA ASP A 22 1.75 -8.93 -5.88
C ASP A 22 1.51 -10.16 -5.01
N CYS A 23 0.84 -9.98 -3.90
CA CYS A 23 0.55 -11.10 -3.00
C CYS A 23 -0.45 -12.12 -3.57
N ARG A 24 -1.02 -11.87 -4.75
CA ARG A 24 -1.88 -12.81 -5.48
C ARG A 24 -1.13 -13.69 -6.47
N GLU A 25 0.19 -13.49 -6.59
CA GLU A 25 1.01 -14.35 -7.45
C GLU A 25 0.84 -15.82 -7.07
N SER A 26 0.70 -16.70 -8.07
CA SER A 26 0.46 -18.11 -7.83
C SER A 26 1.72 -18.80 -7.28
N PHE A 27 1.55 -19.76 -6.38
CA PHE A 27 2.69 -20.51 -5.85
C PHE A 27 3.44 -21.29 -6.93
N MET A 28 2.78 -21.61 -8.05
CA MET A 28 3.42 -22.23 -9.21
C MET A 28 4.35 -21.23 -9.92
N SER A 29 3.88 -20.01 -10.17
CA SER A 29 4.69 -18.96 -10.79
C SER A 29 5.88 -18.58 -9.90
N ILE A 30 5.65 -18.40 -8.60
CA ILE A 30 6.72 -18.17 -7.62
C ILE A 30 7.73 -19.33 -7.66
N GLY A 31 7.25 -20.59 -7.65
CA GLY A 31 8.09 -21.77 -7.71
C GLY A 31 9.00 -21.79 -8.94
N ASN A 32 8.45 -21.47 -10.10
CA ASN A 32 9.23 -21.35 -11.35
C ASN A 32 10.34 -20.28 -11.25
N SER A 33 10.07 -19.18 -10.54
CA SER A 33 11.03 -18.07 -10.38
C SER A 33 12.16 -18.39 -9.37
N VAL A 34 11.89 -19.25 -8.38
CA VAL A 34 12.86 -19.57 -7.31
C VAL A 34 13.41 -21.00 -7.37
N GLY A 35 13.05 -21.78 -8.39
CA GLY A 35 13.51 -23.16 -8.57
C GLY A 35 12.87 -24.17 -7.60
N LEU A 36 11.63 -23.92 -7.16
CA LEU A 36 10.91 -24.78 -6.21
C LEU A 36 9.57 -25.28 -6.76
N THR A 37 9.04 -26.35 -6.16
CA THR A 37 7.67 -26.79 -6.45
C THR A 37 6.66 -25.84 -5.80
N SER A 38 5.44 -25.76 -6.37
CA SER A 38 4.33 -25.00 -5.78
C SER A 38 4.03 -25.42 -4.33
N LYS A 39 4.16 -26.72 -4.02
CA LYS A 39 3.98 -27.26 -2.66
C LYS A 39 5.04 -26.74 -1.71
N SER A 40 6.31 -26.71 -2.14
CA SER A 40 7.42 -26.19 -1.33
C SER A 40 7.29 -24.70 -1.08
N VAL A 41 6.89 -23.91 -2.09
CA VAL A 41 6.62 -22.48 -1.92
C VAL A 41 5.49 -22.26 -0.92
N LYS A 42 4.37 -23.00 -1.06
CA LYS A 42 3.26 -22.90 -0.12
C LYS A 42 3.70 -23.20 1.31
N ALA A 43 4.46 -24.27 1.53
CA ALA A 43 4.95 -24.63 2.86
C ALA A 43 5.83 -23.52 3.48
N ARG A 44 6.71 -22.87 2.68
CA ARG A 44 7.53 -21.74 3.14
C ARG A 44 6.67 -20.52 3.48
N VAL A 45 5.70 -20.18 2.65
CA VAL A 45 4.77 -19.06 2.91
C VAL A 45 3.95 -19.35 4.18
N ASP A 46 3.40 -20.55 4.34
CA ASP A 46 2.65 -20.94 5.53
C ASP A 46 3.54 -20.87 6.79
N ALA A 47 4.81 -21.25 6.71
CA ALA A 47 5.78 -21.11 7.79
C ALA A 47 6.04 -19.63 8.12
N MET A 48 6.26 -18.77 7.11
CA MET A 48 6.46 -17.34 7.33
C MET A 48 5.23 -16.64 7.93
N VAL A 49 4.03 -17.10 7.58
CA VAL A 49 2.78 -16.62 8.20
C VAL A 49 2.69 -17.10 9.66
N SER A 50 2.97 -18.37 9.93
CA SER A 50 2.85 -18.94 11.29
C SER A 50 3.88 -18.36 12.27
N THR A 51 5.05 -17.96 11.79
CA THR A 51 6.11 -17.33 12.59
C THR A 51 5.95 -15.80 12.67
N GLY A 52 4.96 -15.22 11.98
CA GLY A 52 4.68 -13.79 11.99
C GLY A 52 5.64 -12.95 11.14
N VAL A 53 6.47 -13.56 10.30
CA VAL A 53 7.28 -12.85 9.28
C VAL A 53 6.35 -12.15 8.29
N ILE A 54 5.36 -12.88 7.78
CA ILE A 54 4.24 -12.31 7.03
C ILE A 54 3.09 -12.13 8.02
N GLU A 55 2.78 -10.90 8.37
CA GLU A 55 1.67 -10.58 9.28
C GLU A 55 0.33 -10.74 8.60
N LYS A 56 0.21 -10.25 7.38
CA LYS A 56 -1.01 -10.36 6.58
C LYS A 56 -0.77 -10.12 5.10
N PHE A 57 -1.68 -10.65 4.29
CA PHE A 57 -1.86 -10.25 2.90
C PHE A 57 -2.75 -9.01 2.87
N VAL A 58 -2.44 -8.06 1.98
CA VAL A 58 -3.10 -6.75 1.94
C VAL A 58 -3.59 -6.47 0.53
N ALA A 59 -4.82 -6.01 0.42
CA ALA A 59 -5.34 -5.32 -0.76
C ALA A 59 -5.52 -3.85 -0.40
N LYS A 60 -5.13 -2.94 -1.29
CA LYS A 60 -5.34 -1.49 -1.13
C LYS A 60 -5.98 -0.91 -2.37
N VAL A 61 -6.95 -0.05 -2.15
CA VAL A 61 -7.61 0.70 -3.21
C VAL A 61 -6.89 2.03 -3.39
N ASN A 62 -6.66 2.40 -4.65
CA ASN A 62 -6.20 3.74 -4.96
C ASN A 62 -7.22 4.77 -4.46
N PRO A 63 -6.84 5.70 -3.57
CA PRO A 63 -7.75 6.71 -3.04
C PRO A 63 -8.48 7.51 -4.12
N VAL A 64 -7.80 7.83 -5.25
CA VAL A 64 -8.38 8.57 -6.37
C VAL A 64 -9.56 7.83 -7.00
N ALA A 65 -9.49 6.49 -7.09
CA ALA A 65 -10.60 5.67 -7.59
C ALA A 65 -11.84 5.73 -6.69
N LEU A 66 -11.64 6.08 -5.41
CA LEU A 66 -12.70 6.30 -4.43
C LEU A 66 -13.04 7.80 -4.23
N GLY A 67 -12.62 8.69 -5.16
CA GLY A 67 -12.95 10.11 -5.11
C GLY A 67 -12.18 10.91 -4.06
N TYR A 68 -11.01 10.42 -3.68
CA TYR A 68 -10.05 11.16 -2.86
C TYR A 68 -9.04 11.81 -3.82
N GLY A 69 -8.90 13.13 -3.76
CA GLY A 69 -8.01 13.88 -4.65
C GLY A 69 -6.53 13.75 -4.29
N LEU A 70 -6.24 13.37 -3.07
CA LEU A 70 -4.91 13.47 -2.51
C LEU A 70 -4.57 12.26 -1.64
N GLY A 71 -3.45 11.59 -1.94
CA GLY A 71 -2.76 10.70 -1.02
C GLY A 71 -1.57 11.46 -0.45
N CYS A 72 -1.45 11.52 0.86
CA CYS A 72 -0.40 12.25 1.55
C CYS A 72 0.40 11.28 2.41
N MET A 73 1.73 11.34 2.34
CA MET A 73 2.62 10.67 3.28
C MET A 73 3.23 11.73 4.19
N LEU A 74 3.15 11.50 5.49
CA LEU A 74 3.72 12.36 6.51
C LEU A 74 4.78 11.58 7.26
N ILE A 75 5.94 12.18 7.46
CA ILE A 75 6.95 11.66 8.39
C ILE A 75 6.98 12.61 9.57
N VAL A 76 6.60 12.11 10.73
CA VAL A 76 6.43 12.88 11.95
C VAL A 76 7.40 12.34 13.00
N ARG A 77 8.19 13.23 13.59
CA ARG A 77 8.94 12.87 14.78
C ARG A 77 8.04 13.04 16.01
N GLU A 78 7.75 11.94 16.67
CA GLU A 78 6.90 11.90 17.83
C GLU A 78 7.62 11.40 19.09
N HIS A 79 7.05 11.72 20.24
CA HIS A 79 7.38 11.03 21.48
C HIS A 79 6.45 9.84 21.63
N ALA A 80 6.97 8.66 21.97
CA ALA A 80 6.29 7.36 21.90
C ALA A 80 4.88 7.28 22.54
N ALA A 81 4.50 8.22 23.39
CA ALA A 81 3.20 8.26 24.06
C ALA A 81 2.08 8.95 23.23
N GLN A 82 2.35 9.42 22.00
CA GLN A 82 1.45 10.31 21.27
C GLN A 82 0.89 9.72 19.97
N THR A 83 1.26 8.51 19.59
CA THR A 83 0.86 7.90 18.29
C THR A 83 -0.67 7.89 18.09
N ASP A 84 -1.43 7.45 19.11
CA ASP A 84 -2.89 7.37 19.00
C ASP A 84 -3.54 8.76 18.92
N ASP A 85 -2.96 9.76 19.57
CA ASP A 85 -3.41 11.13 19.48
C ASP A 85 -3.14 11.72 18.08
N ILE A 86 -1.97 11.46 17.53
CA ILE A 86 -1.62 11.84 16.16
C ILE A 86 -2.59 11.20 15.16
N ILE A 87 -2.84 9.90 15.25
CA ILE A 87 -3.80 9.20 14.39
C ILE A 87 -5.19 9.82 14.50
N ARG A 88 -5.65 10.12 15.71
CA ARG A 88 -6.95 10.79 15.91
C ARG A 88 -7.02 12.14 15.24
N ARG A 89 -5.98 12.97 15.34
CA ARG A 89 -5.91 14.29 14.69
C ARG A 89 -5.85 14.17 13.17
N LEU A 90 -5.05 13.23 12.64
CA LEU A 90 -4.98 12.95 11.21
C LEU A 90 -6.35 12.54 10.65
N ASN A 91 -7.08 11.69 11.39
CA ASN A 91 -8.42 11.23 10.98
C ASN A 91 -9.50 12.32 11.00
N LEU A 92 -9.25 13.49 11.59
CA LEU A 92 -10.14 14.66 11.45
C LEU A 92 -10.04 15.31 10.06
N LEU A 93 -8.91 15.13 9.37
CA LEU A 93 -8.60 15.80 8.10
C LEU A 93 -8.63 14.86 6.90
N GLY A 94 -8.38 13.59 7.12
CA GLY A 94 -8.36 12.54 6.11
C GLY A 94 -8.50 11.17 6.75
N ASP A 95 -8.32 10.13 5.96
CA ASP A 95 -8.36 8.74 6.44
C ASP A 95 -6.93 8.17 6.46
N VAL A 96 -6.44 7.77 7.64
CA VAL A 96 -5.14 7.09 7.75
C VAL A 96 -5.26 5.70 7.15
N SER A 97 -4.42 5.40 6.16
CA SER A 97 -4.41 4.11 5.46
C SER A 97 -3.24 3.21 5.88
N ILE A 98 -2.09 3.81 6.21
CA ILE A 98 -0.90 3.10 6.69
C ILE A 98 -0.23 3.97 7.75
N HIS A 99 0.23 3.32 8.81
CA HIS A 99 1.11 3.89 9.81
C HIS A 99 2.34 2.98 9.95
N SER A 100 3.52 3.55 9.77
CA SER A 100 4.80 2.86 9.92
C SER A 100 5.63 3.53 11.01
N ARG A 101 6.13 2.74 11.95
CA ARG A 101 7.02 3.20 13.00
C ARG A 101 8.46 2.98 12.59
N CYS A 102 9.29 3.98 12.85
CA CYS A 102 10.72 3.94 12.58
C CYS A 102 11.53 4.10 13.88
N MET A 103 12.78 3.69 13.81
CA MET A 103 13.72 3.90 14.91
C MET A 103 13.90 5.40 15.20
N GLY A 104 14.14 5.75 16.46
CA GLY A 104 14.40 7.14 16.88
C GLY A 104 13.14 8.01 17.05
N GLY A 105 11.96 7.39 17.26
CA GLY A 105 10.71 8.12 17.50
C GLY A 105 10.16 8.80 16.25
N VAL A 106 10.39 8.21 15.09
CA VAL A 106 9.85 8.68 13.82
C VAL A 106 8.71 7.78 13.38
N SER A 107 7.60 8.36 12.93
CA SER A 107 6.47 7.65 12.32
C SER A 107 6.15 8.21 10.95
N ALA A 108 5.82 7.32 10.02
CA ALA A 108 5.32 7.68 8.70
C ALA A 108 3.83 7.30 8.59
N PHE A 109 3.03 8.22 8.05
CA PHE A 109 1.59 8.05 7.87
C PHE A 109 1.23 8.27 6.40
N CYS A 110 0.51 7.31 5.80
CA CYS A 110 -0.15 7.53 4.53
C CYS A 110 -1.60 7.93 4.79
N LEU A 111 -2.01 9.06 4.20
CA LEU A 111 -3.31 9.66 4.39
C LEU A 111 -4.03 9.79 3.05
N ALA A 112 -5.32 9.46 3.03
CA ALA A 112 -6.20 9.78 1.92
C ALA A 112 -7.06 10.99 2.30
N ILE A 113 -7.03 12.06 1.50
CA ILE A 113 -7.76 13.29 1.73
C ILE A 113 -8.78 13.47 0.60
N LYS A 114 -10.02 13.81 0.93
CA LYS A 114 -11.06 14.03 -0.08
C LYS A 114 -10.72 15.22 -0.96
N GLU A 115 -11.05 15.11 -2.25
CA GLU A 115 -10.90 16.18 -3.23
C GLU A 115 -11.57 17.47 -2.74
N GLY A 116 -10.94 18.62 -2.96
CA GLY A 116 -11.41 19.93 -2.47
C GLY A 116 -11.01 20.24 -1.02
N HIS A 117 -10.08 19.45 -0.46
CA HIS A 117 -9.58 19.67 0.89
C HIS A 117 -8.07 19.94 0.94
N GLU A 118 -7.50 20.42 -0.18
CA GLU A 118 -6.09 20.74 -0.33
C GLU A 118 -5.61 21.78 0.68
N ASP A 119 -6.48 22.76 1.01
CA ASP A 119 -6.22 23.78 2.03
C ASP A 119 -5.98 23.20 3.43
N LYS A 120 -6.38 21.93 3.64
CA LYS A 120 -6.18 21.25 4.93
C LYS A 120 -4.74 20.83 5.19
N LEU A 121 -3.85 20.86 4.21
CA LEU A 121 -2.44 20.48 4.42
C LEU A 121 -1.74 21.41 5.43
N GLU A 122 -2.01 22.70 5.39
CA GLU A 122 -1.48 23.64 6.39
C GLU A 122 -2.10 23.41 7.77
N LEU A 123 -3.42 23.21 7.81
CA LEU A 123 -4.13 22.83 9.05
C LEU A 123 -3.60 21.51 9.62
N LEU A 124 -3.24 20.56 8.75
CA LEU A 124 -2.65 19.31 9.16
C LEU A 124 -1.32 19.55 9.88
N ARG A 125 -0.43 20.34 9.29
CA ARG A 125 0.87 20.70 9.88
C ARG A 125 0.71 21.38 11.26
N ASP A 126 -0.24 22.31 11.36
CA ASP A 126 -0.52 23.01 12.60
C ASP A 126 -1.17 22.10 13.65
N SER A 127 -2.04 21.18 13.24
CA SER A 127 -2.69 20.22 14.14
C SER A 127 -1.75 19.21 14.76
N LEU A 128 -0.57 18.97 14.15
CA LEU A 128 0.42 18.03 14.62
C LEU A 128 1.40 18.63 15.64
N LYS A 129 1.36 19.94 15.87
CA LYS A 129 2.19 20.58 16.92
C LYS A 129 1.85 20.02 18.30
N PRO A 130 2.84 19.75 19.20
CA PRO A 130 4.26 20.08 19.06
C PRO A 130 5.12 19.07 18.29
N ALA A 131 4.55 18.02 17.69
CA ALA A 131 5.32 17.07 16.88
C ALA A 131 5.98 17.78 15.69
N THR A 132 7.19 17.37 15.35
CA THR A 132 7.91 17.93 14.21
C THR A 132 7.59 17.13 12.94
N VAL A 133 6.94 17.78 11.98
CA VAL A 133 6.70 17.20 10.66
C VAL A 133 7.95 17.36 9.81
N HIS A 134 8.61 16.23 9.47
CA HIS A 134 9.83 16.25 8.65
C HIS A 134 9.52 16.41 7.17
N PHE A 135 8.51 15.68 6.67
CA PHE A 135 8.12 15.69 5.28
C PHE A 135 6.61 15.62 5.17
N MET A 136 6.06 16.34 4.21
CA MET A 136 4.68 16.22 3.78
C MET A 136 4.70 16.22 2.27
N PHE A 137 4.34 15.11 1.65
CA PHE A 137 4.24 15.04 0.21
C PHE A 137 2.90 14.48 -0.22
N THR A 138 2.50 14.92 -1.39
CA THR A 138 1.24 14.55 -2.00
C THR A 138 1.52 13.63 -3.17
N SER A 139 0.88 12.47 -3.21
CA SER A 139 1.08 11.49 -4.27
C SER A 139 0.03 11.57 -5.38
N ALA A 140 -0.62 12.74 -5.53
CA ALA A 140 -1.67 12.93 -6.54
C ALA A 140 -1.21 12.62 -7.97
N SER A 141 0.06 12.89 -8.30
CA SER A 141 0.60 12.69 -9.64
C SER A 141 0.89 11.23 -10.00
N ASN A 142 1.20 10.37 -9.02
CA ASN A 142 1.47 8.95 -9.25
C ASN A 142 0.21 8.12 -9.45
N TYR A 143 -0.95 8.73 -9.23
CA TYR A 143 -2.25 8.11 -9.36
C TYR A 143 -3.07 8.73 -10.50
N GLN A 144 -2.44 9.01 -11.64
CA GLN A 144 -3.20 9.27 -12.87
C GLN A 144 -3.98 8.00 -13.23
N SER A 145 -4.99 7.68 -12.42
CA SER A 145 -6.07 6.88 -12.92
C SER A 145 -6.85 7.78 -13.88
N ASN A 146 -6.89 7.43 -15.16
CA ASN A 146 -8.05 7.81 -15.95
C ASN A 146 -9.26 7.65 -15.05
N LYS A 147 -10.11 8.68 -14.93
CA LYS A 147 -11.33 8.66 -14.06
C LYS A 147 -12.24 7.49 -14.48
N HIS A 148 -11.84 6.27 -14.16
CA HIS A 148 -12.65 5.09 -14.40
C HIS A 148 -13.68 4.99 -13.27
N GLU A 149 -14.89 5.33 -13.60
CA GLU A 149 -15.99 5.14 -12.67
C GLU A 149 -16.13 3.64 -12.31
N LEU A 150 -15.98 3.33 -11.03
CA LEU A 150 -16.13 1.98 -10.53
C LEU A 150 -17.59 1.55 -10.63
N SER A 151 -17.85 0.47 -11.34
CA SER A 151 -19.16 -0.14 -11.40
C SER A 151 -19.55 -0.79 -10.06
N GLU A 152 -20.81 -1.11 -9.86
CA GLU A 152 -21.26 -1.86 -8.69
C GLU A 152 -20.54 -3.22 -8.54
N THR A 153 -20.32 -3.90 -9.67
CA THR A 153 -19.59 -5.17 -9.68
C THR A 153 -18.13 -4.97 -9.27
N ASP A 154 -17.47 -3.89 -9.69
CA ASP A 154 -16.11 -3.57 -9.27
C ASP A 154 -16.05 -3.34 -7.75
N LEU A 155 -16.97 -2.57 -7.19
CA LEU A 155 -17.05 -2.31 -5.75
C LEU A 155 -17.27 -3.60 -4.95
N LYS A 156 -18.14 -4.51 -5.43
CA LYS A 156 -18.36 -5.83 -4.81
C LYS A 156 -17.11 -6.71 -4.84
N ILE A 157 -16.39 -6.73 -5.97
CA ILE A 157 -15.09 -7.44 -6.08
C ILE A 157 -14.09 -6.86 -5.10
N ILE A 158 -13.94 -5.55 -5.07
CA ILE A 158 -13.02 -4.85 -4.15
C ILE A 158 -13.35 -5.21 -2.71
N LYS A 159 -14.63 -5.17 -2.31
CA LYS A 159 -15.06 -5.52 -0.95
C LYS A 159 -14.66 -6.94 -0.56
N CYS A 160 -14.80 -7.91 -1.46
CA CYS A 160 -14.34 -9.28 -1.23
C CYS A 160 -12.82 -9.34 -1.03
N LEU A 161 -12.06 -8.58 -1.82
CA LEU A 161 -10.60 -8.59 -1.79
C LEU A 161 -10.00 -7.83 -0.61
N LEU A 162 -10.68 -6.81 -0.09
CA LEU A 162 -10.28 -6.16 1.16
C LEU A 162 -10.43 -7.13 2.35
N SER A 163 -11.45 -8.00 2.35
CA SER A 163 -11.61 -9.01 3.41
C SER A 163 -10.67 -10.21 3.26
N ASN A 164 -10.35 -10.61 2.04
CA ASN A 164 -9.39 -11.68 1.73
C ASN A 164 -8.66 -11.37 0.42
N PRO A 165 -7.45 -10.80 0.48
CA PRO A 165 -6.69 -10.37 -0.70
C PRO A 165 -6.36 -11.51 -1.67
N ARG A 166 -6.28 -12.75 -1.19
CA ARG A 166 -6.01 -13.95 -1.99
C ARG A 166 -7.27 -14.73 -2.40
N MET A 167 -8.47 -14.20 -2.13
CA MET A 167 -9.73 -14.87 -2.51
C MET A 167 -9.74 -15.21 -4.00
N GLU A 168 -10.08 -16.44 -4.32
CA GLU A 168 -10.11 -16.94 -5.70
C GLU A 168 -11.26 -16.34 -6.50
N ALA A 169 -11.05 -16.13 -7.82
CA ALA A 169 -12.06 -15.53 -8.69
C ALA A 169 -13.37 -16.31 -8.72
N ILE A 170 -13.31 -17.63 -8.58
CA ILE A 170 -14.50 -18.51 -8.51
C ILE A 170 -15.29 -18.24 -7.23
N GLU A 171 -14.61 -18.06 -6.10
CA GLU A 171 -15.24 -17.75 -4.83
C GLU A 171 -15.90 -16.36 -4.83
N ILE A 172 -15.16 -15.35 -5.35
CA ILE A 172 -15.71 -14.00 -5.54
C ILE A 172 -16.97 -14.06 -6.42
N ALA A 173 -16.89 -14.78 -7.56
CA ALA A 173 -17.98 -14.90 -8.52
C ALA A 173 -19.25 -15.46 -7.85
N LYS A 174 -19.13 -16.47 -6.99
CA LYS A 174 -20.24 -17.03 -6.21
C LYS A 174 -20.83 -15.99 -5.25
N LYS A 175 -19.98 -15.22 -4.54
CA LYS A 175 -20.42 -14.22 -3.56
C LYS A 175 -21.17 -13.04 -4.18
N ILE A 176 -20.81 -12.64 -5.41
CA ILE A 176 -21.40 -11.47 -6.06
C ILE A 176 -22.37 -11.82 -7.21
N SER A 177 -22.71 -13.10 -7.40
CA SER A 177 -23.58 -13.60 -8.47
C SER A 177 -23.09 -13.20 -9.88
N ALA A 178 -21.80 -13.41 -10.15
CA ALA A 178 -21.15 -13.13 -11.43
C ALA A 178 -20.43 -14.38 -11.99
N SER A 179 -19.87 -14.31 -13.19
CA SER A 179 -19.01 -15.36 -13.70
C SER A 179 -17.55 -15.14 -13.28
N ALA A 180 -16.78 -16.23 -13.08
CA ALA A 180 -15.33 -16.14 -12.80
C ALA A 180 -14.57 -15.40 -13.91
N ARG A 181 -14.99 -15.57 -15.19
CA ARG A 181 -14.44 -14.82 -16.32
C ARG A 181 -14.65 -13.32 -16.18
N THR A 182 -15.83 -12.89 -15.72
CA THR A 182 -16.12 -11.47 -15.45
C THR A 182 -15.24 -10.94 -14.33
N VAL A 183 -15.10 -11.69 -13.24
CA VAL A 183 -14.25 -11.30 -12.10
C VAL A 183 -12.80 -11.14 -12.55
N ASN A 184 -12.24 -12.14 -13.24
CA ASN A 184 -10.84 -12.07 -13.72
C ASN A 184 -10.61 -10.87 -14.64
N ARG A 185 -11.46 -10.66 -15.64
CA ARG A 185 -11.33 -9.52 -16.56
C ARG A 185 -11.36 -8.18 -15.84
N ARG A 186 -12.26 -8.03 -14.85
CA ARG A 186 -12.36 -6.80 -14.06
C ARG A 186 -11.17 -6.63 -13.13
N LEU A 187 -10.71 -7.70 -12.50
CA LEU A 187 -9.54 -7.69 -11.63
C LEU A 187 -8.28 -7.27 -12.40
N THR A 188 -8.04 -7.88 -13.57
CA THR A 188 -6.93 -7.49 -14.46
C THR A 188 -7.01 -6.00 -14.80
N ARG A 189 -8.18 -5.53 -15.27
CA ARG A 189 -8.38 -4.11 -15.57
C ARG A 189 -8.09 -3.21 -14.35
N MET A 190 -8.53 -3.57 -13.16
CA MET A 190 -8.31 -2.77 -11.95
C MET A 190 -6.82 -2.75 -11.54
N LYS A 191 -6.08 -3.83 -11.77
CA LYS A 191 -4.63 -3.89 -11.56
C LYS A 191 -3.90 -3.02 -12.59
N ASP A 192 -4.19 -3.19 -13.87
CA ASP A 192 -3.53 -2.47 -14.98
C ASP A 192 -3.75 -0.95 -14.89
N ASN A 193 -4.88 -0.52 -14.34
CA ASN A 193 -5.18 0.90 -14.10
C ASN A 193 -4.79 1.39 -12.70
N ASN A 194 -3.99 0.65 -11.96
CA ASN A 194 -3.54 1.02 -10.61
C ASN A 194 -4.69 1.33 -9.62
N ILE A 195 -5.87 0.74 -9.82
CA ILE A 195 -7.02 0.88 -8.91
C ILE A 195 -6.84 0.00 -7.68
N LEU A 196 -6.28 -1.20 -7.87
CA LEU A 196 -5.99 -2.17 -6.81
C LEU A 196 -4.52 -2.53 -6.79
N LYS A 197 -3.95 -2.54 -5.60
CA LYS A 197 -2.62 -3.09 -5.31
C LYS A 197 -2.73 -4.21 -4.30
N PHE A 198 -1.84 -5.20 -4.44
CA PHE A 198 -1.78 -6.37 -3.59
C PHE A 198 -0.35 -6.56 -3.11
N PHE A 199 -0.15 -6.67 -1.81
CA PHE A 199 1.16 -6.86 -1.23
C PHE A 199 1.07 -7.63 0.09
N ILE A 200 2.19 -7.98 0.67
CA ILE A 200 2.27 -8.52 2.02
C ILE A 200 2.74 -7.44 3.00
N GLN A 201 2.21 -7.47 4.19
CA GLN A 201 2.75 -6.75 5.33
C GLN A 201 3.67 -7.69 6.09
N CYS A 202 4.97 -7.35 6.12
CA CYS A 202 5.96 -8.10 6.89
C CYS A 202 6.19 -7.40 8.23
N ASN A 203 6.44 -8.21 9.27
CA ASN A 203 6.87 -7.71 10.56
C ASN A 203 8.39 -7.51 10.57
N PRO A 204 8.89 -6.28 10.65
CA PRO A 204 10.34 -6.04 10.68
C PRO A 204 11.05 -6.73 11.85
N VAL A 205 10.36 -6.90 12.99
CA VAL A 205 10.93 -7.54 14.19
C VAL A 205 11.06 -9.05 14.04
N SER A 206 10.20 -9.67 13.24
CA SER A 206 10.21 -11.12 13.00
C SER A 206 11.15 -11.54 11.87
N THR A 207 11.70 -10.58 11.11
CA THR A 207 12.67 -10.85 10.01
C THR A 207 14.09 -10.88 10.54
N LEU A 208 14.47 -11.98 11.25
CA LEU A 208 15.83 -12.13 11.74
C LEU A 208 16.86 -12.15 10.59
N GLY A 209 17.93 -11.37 10.79
CA GLY A 209 19.02 -11.25 9.82
C GLY A 209 18.76 -10.27 8.68
N TYR A 210 17.65 -9.50 8.75
CA TYR A 210 17.35 -8.44 7.78
C TYR A 210 16.70 -7.26 8.46
N ILE A 211 17.06 -6.07 8.03
CA ILE A 211 16.41 -4.82 8.41
C ILE A 211 15.62 -4.28 7.22
N GLN A 212 14.44 -3.73 7.52
CA GLN A 212 13.63 -2.99 6.55
C GLN A 212 13.80 -1.51 6.81
N PHE A 213 13.95 -0.73 5.76
CA PHE A 213 14.14 0.71 5.87
C PHE A 213 13.49 1.46 4.72
N VAL A 214 13.17 2.71 4.98
CA VAL A 214 12.68 3.65 3.98
C VAL A 214 13.84 4.55 3.58
N LEU A 215 14.09 4.69 2.28
CA LEU A 215 14.89 5.76 1.72
C LEU A 215 13.98 6.86 1.22
N VAL A 216 14.26 8.08 1.65
CA VAL A 216 13.64 9.30 1.14
C VAL A 216 14.73 10.07 0.41
N VAL A 217 14.62 10.10 -0.91
CA VAL A 217 15.60 10.74 -1.81
C VAL A 217 14.99 12.05 -2.30
N ASN A 218 15.66 13.15 -2.02
CA ASN A 218 15.33 14.46 -2.56
C ASN A 218 16.22 14.72 -3.77
N SER A 219 15.62 14.88 -4.95
CA SER A 219 16.36 15.25 -6.16
C SER A 219 16.46 16.77 -6.33
N VAL A 220 17.50 17.21 -7.01
CA VAL A 220 17.71 18.63 -7.34
C VAL A 220 16.60 19.16 -8.25
N ASP A 221 16.17 18.32 -9.20
CA ASP A 221 15.12 18.61 -10.17
C ASP A 221 14.41 17.33 -10.63
N ARG A 222 13.15 17.47 -11.03
CA ARG A 222 12.31 16.36 -11.51
C ARG A 222 12.87 15.60 -12.71
N SER A 223 13.65 16.27 -13.53
CA SER A 223 14.28 15.64 -14.71
C SER A 223 15.19 14.47 -14.32
N PHE A 224 15.76 14.48 -13.11
CA PHE A 224 16.60 13.42 -12.59
C PHE A 224 15.82 12.23 -12.00
N ASN A 225 14.54 12.40 -11.67
CA ASN A 225 13.79 11.38 -10.95
C ASN A 225 13.76 10.03 -11.69
N ASN A 226 13.54 10.04 -13.00
CA ASN A 226 13.53 8.80 -13.79
C ASN A 226 14.88 8.11 -13.78
N GLN A 227 15.96 8.86 -13.98
CA GLN A 227 17.33 8.33 -13.98
C GLN A 227 17.71 7.75 -12.61
N ILE A 228 17.37 8.45 -11.51
CA ILE A 228 17.60 7.97 -10.14
C ILE A 228 16.83 6.67 -9.91
N VAL A 229 15.55 6.62 -10.29
CA VAL A 229 14.71 5.44 -10.15
C VAL A 229 15.25 4.28 -10.97
N GLU A 230 15.61 4.49 -12.23
CA GLU A 230 16.17 3.45 -13.12
C GLU A 230 17.45 2.86 -12.54
N HIS A 231 18.36 3.69 -12.01
CA HIS A 231 19.58 3.23 -11.35
C HIS A 231 19.26 2.36 -10.13
N ILE A 232 18.41 2.85 -9.23
CA ILE A 232 18.01 2.10 -8.02
C ILE A 232 17.36 0.77 -8.39
N TYR A 233 16.50 0.74 -9.41
CA TYR A 233 15.86 -0.49 -9.86
C TYR A 233 16.80 -1.44 -10.63
N GLY A 234 17.85 -0.92 -11.25
CA GLY A 234 18.89 -1.71 -11.91
C GLY A 234 19.79 -2.39 -10.91
N ASP A 235 20.40 -1.61 -10.03
CA ASP A 235 21.51 -2.07 -9.19
C ASP A 235 21.03 -2.60 -7.83
N LEU A 236 19.94 -2.05 -7.27
CA LEU A 236 19.38 -2.42 -5.97
C LEU A 236 18.12 -3.27 -6.07
N LYS A 237 17.79 -3.85 -7.22
CA LYS A 237 16.55 -4.61 -7.47
C LYS A 237 16.29 -5.73 -6.45
N GLU A 238 17.35 -6.34 -5.92
CA GLU A 238 17.25 -7.42 -4.92
C GLU A 238 16.94 -6.89 -3.51
N ASN A 239 17.13 -5.59 -3.29
CA ASN A 239 16.87 -4.93 -2.02
C ASN A 239 15.49 -4.25 -1.97
N ILE A 240 14.80 -4.13 -3.11
CA ILE A 240 13.51 -3.43 -3.19
C ILE A 240 12.37 -4.29 -2.65
N LEU A 241 11.70 -3.81 -1.61
CA LEU A 241 10.58 -4.49 -0.99
C LEU A 241 9.24 -4.05 -1.60
N CYS A 242 9.10 -2.78 -1.98
CA CYS A 242 7.84 -2.23 -2.48
C CYS A 242 8.04 -1.53 -3.84
N GLN A 243 7.17 -1.82 -4.79
CA GLN A 243 7.14 -1.19 -6.11
C GLN A 243 5.72 -0.71 -6.44
N PRO A 244 5.52 0.36 -7.22
CA PRO A 244 6.53 1.34 -7.63
C PRO A 244 6.97 2.27 -6.48
N PRO A 245 8.06 3.03 -6.64
CA PRO A 245 8.43 4.08 -5.69
C PRO A 245 7.31 5.12 -5.61
N ILE A 246 7.19 5.79 -4.49
CA ILE A 246 6.34 6.96 -4.37
C ILE A 246 7.16 8.15 -4.83
N ILE A 247 6.75 8.81 -5.93
CA ILE A 247 7.41 10.00 -6.46
C ILE A 247 6.45 11.18 -6.26
N ASP A 248 6.95 12.19 -5.59
CA ASP A 248 6.21 13.41 -5.26
C ASP A 248 6.41 14.50 -6.34
N PRO A 249 5.43 15.40 -6.52
CA PRO A 249 5.62 16.65 -7.25
C PRO A 249 6.82 17.52 -6.78
N ASP A 250 7.20 17.43 -5.53
CA ASP A 250 8.29 18.22 -4.91
C ASP A 250 9.67 17.55 -4.99
N ASN A 251 9.89 16.66 -5.97
CA ASN A 251 11.18 16.00 -6.22
C ASN A 251 11.60 15.00 -5.14
N ILE A 252 10.64 14.42 -4.42
CA ILE A 252 10.91 13.41 -3.39
C ILE A 252 10.57 12.03 -3.94
N ILE A 253 11.51 11.10 -3.83
CA ILE A 253 11.33 9.69 -4.18
C ILE A 253 11.41 8.89 -2.89
N THR A 254 10.37 8.12 -2.59
CA THR A 254 10.33 7.25 -1.41
C THR A 254 10.35 5.79 -1.83
N LEU A 255 11.26 5.03 -1.24
CA LEU A 255 11.47 3.61 -1.50
C LEU A 255 11.47 2.83 -0.19
N ILE A 256 10.91 1.63 -0.21
CA ILE A 256 11.02 0.68 0.91
C ILE A 256 11.97 -0.43 0.47
N LEU A 257 13.04 -0.58 1.22
CA LEU A 257 14.15 -1.49 0.95
C LEU A 257 14.38 -2.42 2.14
N PHE A 258 15.19 -3.45 1.89
CA PHE A 258 15.71 -4.31 2.94
C PHE A 258 17.19 -4.62 2.72
N SER A 259 17.91 -4.90 3.80
CA SER A 259 19.32 -5.32 3.76
C SER A 259 19.63 -6.30 4.89
N LYS A 260 20.73 -7.04 4.76
CA LYS A 260 21.18 -8.02 5.77
C LYS A 260 21.55 -7.35 7.11
N ASP A 261 22.05 -6.13 7.06
CA ASP A 261 22.54 -5.41 8.22
C ASP A 261 22.55 -3.89 7.98
N ILE A 262 22.83 -3.15 9.06
CA ILE A 262 22.88 -1.69 9.04
C ILE A 262 24.03 -1.15 8.17
N PHE A 263 25.14 -1.90 8.06
CA PHE A 263 26.30 -1.47 7.25
C PHE A 263 25.98 -1.54 5.76
N THR A 264 25.24 -2.57 5.35
CA THR A 264 24.72 -2.70 3.99
C THR A 264 23.70 -1.59 3.70
N ALA A 265 22.83 -1.24 4.64
CA ALA A 265 21.91 -0.12 4.49
C ALA A 265 22.62 1.22 4.35
N ASP A 266 23.67 1.47 5.14
CA ASP A 266 24.53 2.68 5.05
C ASP A 266 25.26 2.74 3.70
N ARG A 267 25.76 1.61 3.18
CA ARG A 267 26.37 1.55 1.85
C ARG A 267 25.37 1.91 0.76
N ILE A 268 24.13 1.35 0.82
CA ILE A 268 23.05 1.69 -0.13
C ILE A 268 22.74 3.19 -0.06
N LEU A 269 22.63 3.75 1.15
CA LEU A 269 22.41 5.19 1.33
C LEU A 269 23.49 6.01 0.64
N LYS A 270 24.75 5.72 0.88
CA LYS A 270 25.90 6.43 0.27
C LYS A 270 25.97 6.28 -1.24
N GLU A 271 25.63 5.10 -1.76
CA GLU A 271 25.53 4.83 -3.19
C GLU A 271 24.47 5.74 -3.82
N VAL A 272 23.26 5.80 -3.23
CA VAL A 272 22.18 6.66 -3.73
C VAL A 272 22.53 8.14 -3.57
N GLU A 273 23.18 8.55 -2.48
CA GLU A 273 23.67 9.93 -2.28
C GLU A 273 24.65 10.38 -3.36
N SER A 274 25.43 9.45 -3.90
CA SER A 274 26.44 9.75 -4.94
C SER A 274 25.86 9.91 -6.34
N LEU A 275 24.57 9.60 -6.55
CA LEU A 275 23.95 9.68 -7.87
C LEU A 275 23.78 11.14 -8.34
N THR A 276 24.01 11.34 -9.64
CA THR A 276 23.78 12.64 -10.26
C THR A 276 22.33 13.07 -10.09
N GLY A 277 22.13 14.30 -9.63
CA GLY A 277 20.81 14.88 -9.42
C GLY A 277 20.20 14.57 -8.05
N VAL A 278 20.90 13.85 -7.18
CA VAL A 278 20.49 13.68 -5.77
C VAL A 278 21.01 14.86 -4.96
N ASN A 279 20.12 15.49 -4.19
CA ASN A 279 20.43 16.57 -3.26
C ASN A 279 20.63 16.07 -1.83
N ARG A 280 19.75 15.17 -1.39
CA ARG A 280 19.76 14.62 -0.01
C ARG A 280 19.10 13.25 0.01
N VAL A 281 19.62 12.36 0.85
CA VAL A 281 18.99 11.07 1.16
C VAL A 281 18.82 10.94 2.66
N GLU A 282 17.68 10.42 3.09
CA GLU A 282 17.42 10.09 4.49
C GLU A 282 16.99 8.63 4.58
N LEU A 283 17.47 7.95 5.60
CA LEU A 283 17.20 6.56 5.89
C LEU A 283 16.45 6.42 7.20
N PHE A 284 15.30 5.72 7.17
CA PHE A 284 14.48 5.44 8.35
C PHE A 284 14.33 3.92 8.51
N ILE A 285 14.90 3.36 9.57
CA ILE A 285 14.78 1.92 9.88
C ILE A 285 13.38 1.64 10.42
N LEU A 286 12.63 0.77 9.73
CA LEU A 286 11.30 0.36 10.12
C LEU A 286 11.33 -0.58 11.34
N THR A 287 10.47 -0.32 12.32
CA THR A 287 10.27 -1.16 13.51
C THR A 287 8.87 -1.74 13.60
N GLY A 288 7.95 -1.31 12.75
CA GLY A 288 6.59 -1.84 12.65
C GLY A 288 5.77 -1.10 11.62
N SER A 289 4.71 -1.73 11.13
CA SER A 289 3.77 -1.11 10.21
C SER A 289 2.36 -1.64 10.47
N ASN A 290 1.35 -0.76 10.39
CA ASN A 290 -0.05 -1.10 10.48
C ASN A 290 -0.78 -0.59 9.24
N SER A 291 -1.61 -1.42 8.65
CA SER A 291 -2.48 -1.06 7.53
C SER A 291 -3.94 -1.02 8.02
N TYR A 292 -4.63 0.06 7.72
CA TYR A 292 -6.03 0.32 8.07
C TYR A 292 -6.85 0.30 6.77
N ASP A 293 -7.91 -0.50 6.73
CA ASP A 293 -8.78 -0.69 5.57
C ASP A 293 -10.25 -0.32 5.87
N GLU A 294 -10.54 0.13 7.11
CA GLU A 294 -11.91 0.48 7.50
C GLU A 294 -12.48 1.65 6.68
N TRP A 295 -11.64 2.62 6.29
CA TRP A 295 -12.09 3.75 5.50
C TRP A 295 -12.47 3.34 4.08
N GLU A 296 -11.73 2.41 3.47
CA GLU A 296 -12.02 1.85 2.14
C GLU A 296 -13.35 1.09 2.18
N LEU A 297 -13.55 0.23 3.18
CA LEU A 297 -14.79 -0.51 3.37
C LEU A 297 -15.98 0.42 3.58
N ARG A 298 -15.84 1.43 4.45
CA ARG A 298 -16.87 2.44 4.70
C ARG A 298 -17.26 3.20 3.44
N GLU A 299 -16.30 3.63 2.63
CA GLU A 299 -16.57 4.35 1.39
C GLU A 299 -17.21 3.46 0.32
N ILE A 300 -16.78 2.20 0.21
CA ILE A 300 -17.37 1.23 -0.70
C ILE A 300 -18.82 0.95 -0.31
N ASP A 301 -19.12 0.74 0.97
CA ASP A 301 -20.47 0.50 1.45
C ASP A 301 -21.37 1.72 1.23
N ARG A 302 -20.87 2.93 1.45
CA ARG A 302 -21.58 4.17 1.15
C ARG A 302 -21.99 4.24 -0.34
N ARG A 303 -21.06 3.89 -1.25
CA ARG A 303 -21.31 3.90 -2.71
C ARG A 303 -22.30 2.82 -3.15
N LEU A 304 -22.16 1.61 -2.61
CA LEU A 304 -23.10 0.52 -2.89
C LEU A 304 -24.51 0.87 -2.43
N ASN A 305 -24.65 1.42 -1.22
CA ASN A 305 -25.96 1.83 -0.67
C ASN A 305 -26.56 2.99 -1.46
N SER A 306 -25.78 4.00 -1.88
CA SER A 306 -26.29 5.11 -2.67
C SER A 306 -26.79 4.67 -4.06
N LYS A 307 -26.08 3.73 -4.72
CA LYS A 307 -26.52 3.16 -5.99
C LYS A 307 -27.82 2.35 -5.83
N LEU A 308 -27.92 1.56 -4.77
CA LEU A 308 -29.13 0.80 -4.46
C LEU A 308 -30.37 1.69 -4.22
N MET A 309 -30.18 2.79 -3.48
CA MET A 309 -31.26 3.77 -3.24
C MET A 309 -31.68 4.49 -4.51
N ARG A 310 -30.73 4.80 -5.40
CA ARG A 310 -31.03 5.42 -6.70
C ARG A 310 -31.84 4.48 -7.58
N GLN A 311 -31.45 3.21 -7.69
CA GLN A 311 -32.19 2.19 -8.43
C GLN A 311 -33.61 1.99 -7.86
N LYS A 312 -33.78 1.97 -6.54
CA LYS A 312 -35.10 1.85 -5.93
C LYS A 312 -36.01 3.05 -6.30
N ARG A 313 -35.48 4.27 -6.27
CA ARG A 313 -36.23 5.48 -6.67
C ARG A 313 -36.64 5.46 -8.14
N GLU A 314 -35.79 4.95 -9.02
CA GLU A 314 -36.08 4.81 -10.46
C GLU A 314 -37.15 3.73 -10.73
N LEU A 315 -37.22 2.69 -9.92
CA LEU A 315 -38.22 1.59 -10.03
C LEU A 315 -39.57 1.89 -9.36
N GLU A 316 -39.61 2.76 -8.36
CA GLU A 316 -40.87 3.12 -7.65
C GLU A 316 -42.00 3.63 -8.57
N PRO A 317 -41.74 4.51 -9.58
CA PRO A 317 -42.79 4.94 -10.51
C PRO A 317 -43.33 3.80 -11.36
N ILE A 318 -42.47 2.87 -11.78
CA ILE A 318 -42.84 1.71 -12.63
C ILE A 318 -43.70 0.73 -11.84
N LEU A 319 -43.36 0.50 -10.58
CA LEU A 319 -44.12 -0.40 -9.69
C LEU A 319 -45.51 0.19 -9.28
N LYS A 320 -45.63 1.52 -9.28
CA LYS A 320 -46.96 2.16 -9.04
C LYS A 320 -47.87 2.02 -10.23
N ILE A 321 -47.37 2.06 -11.46
CA ILE A 321 -48.15 1.89 -12.69
C ILE A 321 -48.66 0.43 -12.80
N SER A 322 -47.86 -0.56 -12.41
CA SER A 322 -48.26 -1.99 -12.47
C SER A 322 -49.27 -2.42 -11.37
N ARG A 323 -49.57 -1.57 -10.38
CA ARG A 323 -50.58 -1.82 -9.35
C ARG A 323 -51.89 -1.13 -9.63
N THR A 324 -51.97 -0.35 -10.72
CA THR A 324 -53.18 0.40 -11.08
C THR A 324 -53.83 -0.13 -12.36
N VAL A 325 -53.37 -1.26 -12.89
CA VAL A 325 -53.99 -2.08 -13.94
C VAL A 325 -54.38 -3.44 -13.30
#